data_6853d63afd8ec4bcc28e9f8a70f78a75
#
_entry.id   6853d63afd8ec4bcc28e9f8a70f78a75
#
_cell.length_a   1.000
_cell.length_b   1.000
_cell.length_c   1.000
_cell.angle_alpha   90.00
_cell.angle_beta   90.00
_cell.angle_gamma   90.00
#
_symmetry.space_group_name_H-M   'P 1'
#
loop_
_entity.id
_entity.type
_entity.pdbx_description
1 polymer ?
#
loop_
_entity_poly.entity_id
_entity_poly.type
_entity_poly.pdbx_seq_one_letter_code
_entity_poly.pdbx_strand_id
1 'polypeptide(L)'
;MTTQEKINELESRQIVLSNEMASSDAHAAKCIKLGLNFGEAYPEELERYKASRDEYNANEVALSELYTALEKEAQADAADHHIEMMEGQEDA
;
A
#
# COMPACT_ATOMS: atom_id res chain seq x y z
N MET A 1 2.91 -11.66 13.58
CA MET A 1 2.11 -10.55 13.00
C MET A 1 1.04 -11.13 12.09
N THR A 2 -0.21 -10.74 12.28
CA THR A 2 -1.33 -11.20 11.44
C THR A 2 -1.30 -10.51 10.08
N THR A 3 -2.06 -11.07 9.12
CA THR A 3 -2.22 -10.47 7.80
C THR A 3 -2.78 -9.06 7.90
N GLN A 4 -3.78 -8.84 8.75
CA GLN A 4 -4.38 -7.52 8.95
C GLN A 4 -3.39 -6.53 9.55
N GLU A 5 -2.56 -6.95 10.49
CA GLU A 5 -1.54 -6.09 11.08
C GLU A 5 -0.50 -5.66 10.06
N LYS A 6 -0.08 -6.57 9.18
CA LYS A 6 0.85 -6.26 8.08
C LYS A 6 0.23 -5.24 7.12
N ILE A 7 -1.04 -5.41 6.77
CA ILE A 7 -1.77 -4.46 5.92
C ILE A 7 -1.80 -3.08 6.58
N ASN A 8 -2.16 -3.00 7.85
CA ASN A 8 -2.25 -1.74 8.59
C ASN A 8 -0.91 -1.02 8.64
N GLU A 9 0.17 -1.75 8.85
CA GLU A 9 1.52 -1.20 8.89
C GLU A 9 1.94 -0.63 7.53
N LEU A 10 1.70 -1.37 6.45
CA LEU A 10 2.00 -0.91 5.09
C LEU A 10 1.12 0.27 4.67
N GLU A 11 -0.16 0.26 4.99
CA GLU A 11 -1.06 1.38 4.69
C GLU A 11 -0.60 2.67 5.39
N SER A 12 -0.18 2.56 6.65
CA SER A 12 0.37 3.69 7.40
C SER A 12 1.64 4.23 6.73
N ARG A 13 2.52 3.33 6.28
CA ARG A 13 3.74 3.72 5.56
C ARG A 13 3.42 4.41 4.25
N GLN A 14 2.42 3.93 3.51
CA GLN A 14 1.99 4.52 2.25
C GLN A 14 1.50 5.96 2.41
N ILE A 15 0.83 6.26 3.52
CA ILE A 15 0.40 7.63 3.84
C ILE A 15 1.62 8.54 4.00
N VAL A 16 2.64 8.09 4.73
CA VAL A 16 3.88 8.85 4.93
C VAL A 16 4.58 9.10 3.59
N LEU A 17 4.75 8.05 2.78
CA LEU A 17 5.40 8.14 1.47
C LEU A 17 4.62 9.05 0.52
N SER A 18 3.30 8.94 0.51
CA SER A 18 2.43 9.78 -0.30
C SER A 18 2.59 11.27 0.05
N ASN A 19 2.66 11.58 1.34
CA ASN A 19 2.86 12.96 1.82
C ASN A 19 4.25 13.48 1.43
N GLU A 20 5.29 12.67 1.54
CA GLU A 20 6.64 13.04 1.12
C GLU A 20 6.70 13.33 -0.37
N MET A 21 6.10 12.47 -1.19
CA MET A 21 6.04 12.67 -2.64
C MET A 21 5.24 13.91 -3.03
N ALA A 22 4.11 14.16 -2.38
CA ALA A 22 3.28 15.33 -2.63
C ALA A 22 4.05 16.64 -2.32
N SER A 23 4.84 16.65 -1.26
CA SER A 23 5.70 17.79 -0.92
C SER A 23 6.74 18.05 -2.00
N SER A 24 7.38 17.01 -2.51
CA SER A 24 8.36 17.13 -3.62
C SER A 24 7.69 17.55 -4.93
N ASP A 25 6.50 17.04 -5.22
CA ASP A 25 5.73 17.44 -6.39
C ASP A 25 5.39 18.93 -6.36
N ALA A 26 4.97 19.45 -5.22
CA ALA A 26 4.70 20.88 -5.04
C ALA A 26 5.95 21.72 -5.24
N HIS A 27 7.09 21.27 -4.75
CA HIS A 27 8.38 21.93 -4.93
C HIS A 27 8.82 21.90 -6.40
N ALA A 28 8.66 20.78 -7.07
CA ALA A 28 8.96 20.68 -8.50
C ALA A 28 8.09 21.62 -9.35
N ALA A 29 6.80 21.72 -9.05
CA ALA A 29 5.88 22.64 -9.71
C ALA A 29 6.32 24.10 -9.52
N LYS A 30 6.78 24.47 -8.34
CA LYS A 30 7.32 25.81 -8.06
C LYS A 30 8.58 26.08 -8.85
N CYS A 31 9.49 25.09 -8.97
CA CYS A 31 10.69 25.19 -9.80
C CYS A 31 10.34 25.46 -11.26
N ILE A 32 9.34 24.78 -11.80
CA ILE A 32 8.88 24.97 -13.17
C ILE A 32 8.41 26.42 -13.38
N LYS A 33 7.64 26.98 -12.46
CA LYS A 33 7.19 28.38 -12.51
C LYS A 33 8.36 29.37 -12.52
N LEU A 34 9.45 29.05 -11.86
CA LEU A 34 10.64 29.87 -11.77
C LEU A 34 11.62 29.62 -12.93
N GLY A 35 11.29 28.74 -13.88
CA GLY A 35 12.16 28.39 -14.99
C GLY A 35 13.35 27.52 -14.58
N LEU A 36 13.27 26.83 -13.44
CA LEU A 36 14.33 25.97 -12.93
C LEU A 36 14.02 24.50 -13.25
N ASN A 37 15.08 23.71 -13.48
CA ASN A 37 14.97 22.26 -13.57
C ASN A 37 15.13 21.68 -12.18
N PHE A 38 14.09 21.00 -11.68
CA PHE A 38 14.06 20.44 -10.32
C PHE A 38 15.23 19.48 -10.07
N GLY A 39 15.48 18.58 -11.01
CA GLY A 39 16.55 17.58 -10.85
C GLY A 39 17.94 18.18 -10.86
N GLU A 40 18.16 19.30 -11.58
CA GLU A 40 19.44 20.00 -11.58
C GLU A 40 19.60 20.89 -10.35
N ALA A 41 18.51 21.55 -9.94
CA ALA A 41 18.54 22.47 -8.79
C ALA A 41 18.57 21.73 -7.44
N TYR A 42 17.86 20.61 -7.36
CA TYR A 42 17.68 19.84 -6.11
C TYR A 42 17.90 18.34 -6.36
N PRO A 43 19.12 17.92 -6.72
CA PRO A 43 19.39 16.53 -7.08
C PRO A 43 19.18 15.54 -5.92
N GLU A 44 19.47 15.94 -4.70
CA GLU A 44 19.28 15.08 -3.52
C GLU A 44 17.79 14.85 -3.23
N GLU A 45 16.96 15.88 -3.40
CA GLU A 45 15.52 15.76 -3.21
C GLU A 45 14.90 14.86 -4.29
N LEU A 46 15.36 14.97 -5.53
CA LEU A 46 14.93 14.10 -6.62
C LEU A 46 15.26 12.64 -6.32
N GLU A 47 16.46 12.37 -5.80
CA GLU A 47 16.85 11.00 -5.42
C GLU A 47 15.97 10.46 -4.28
N ARG A 48 15.64 11.29 -3.29
CA ARG A 48 14.71 10.90 -2.22
C ARG A 48 13.31 10.63 -2.77
N TYR A 49 12.84 11.45 -3.71
CA TYR A 49 11.56 11.23 -4.37
C TYR A 49 11.51 9.88 -5.09
N LYS A 50 12.55 9.57 -5.87
CA LYS A 50 12.66 8.29 -6.57
C LYS A 50 12.64 7.11 -5.61
N ALA A 51 13.38 7.20 -4.50
CA ALA A 51 13.41 6.17 -3.48
C ALA A 51 12.04 5.98 -2.83
N SER A 52 11.35 7.06 -2.50
CA SER A 52 10.00 7.02 -1.92
C SER A 52 9.00 6.42 -2.90
N ARG A 53 9.08 6.78 -4.17
CA ARG A 53 8.23 6.22 -5.24
C ARG A 53 8.46 4.73 -5.40
N ASP A 54 9.71 4.29 -5.40
CA ASP A 54 10.05 2.87 -5.57
C ASP A 54 9.56 2.05 -4.38
N GLU A 55 9.72 2.57 -3.17
CA GLU A 55 9.17 1.94 -1.96
C GLU A 55 7.64 1.90 -2.02
N TYR A 56 7.01 3.00 -2.41
CA TYR A 56 5.55 3.08 -2.54
C TYR A 56 5.03 2.02 -3.51
N ASN A 57 5.65 1.90 -4.68
CA ASN A 57 5.25 0.91 -5.68
C ASN A 57 5.45 -0.53 -5.19
N ALA A 58 6.55 -0.81 -4.51
CA ALA A 58 6.79 -2.13 -3.91
C ALA A 58 5.76 -2.45 -2.83
N ASN A 59 5.38 -1.47 -2.01
CA ASN A 59 4.36 -1.63 -0.97
C ASN A 59 2.97 -1.86 -1.57
N GLU A 60 2.64 -1.25 -2.70
CA GLU A 60 1.37 -1.49 -3.41
C GLU A 60 1.26 -2.95 -3.86
N VAL A 61 2.35 -3.51 -4.40
CA VAL A 61 2.40 -4.93 -4.77
C VAL A 61 2.22 -5.81 -3.54
N ALA A 62 2.95 -5.52 -2.45
CA ALA A 62 2.85 -6.28 -1.21
C ALA A 62 1.43 -6.21 -0.62
N LEU A 63 0.80 -5.03 -0.64
CA LEU A 63 -0.59 -4.85 -0.17
C LEU A 63 -1.57 -5.66 -1.00
N SER A 64 -1.41 -5.68 -2.33
CA SER A 64 -2.24 -6.48 -3.21
C SER A 64 -2.18 -7.96 -2.85
N GLU A 65 -0.99 -8.48 -2.58
CA GLU A 65 -0.79 -9.87 -2.15
C GLU A 65 -1.42 -10.14 -0.77
N LEU A 66 -1.28 -9.20 0.15
CA LEU A 66 -1.86 -9.32 1.50
C LEU A 66 -3.39 -9.26 1.48
N TYR A 67 -3.99 -8.41 0.67
CA TYR A 67 -5.43 -8.38 0.51
C TYR A 67 -5.95 -9.69 -0.08
N THR A 68 -5.24 -10.25 -1.05
CA THR A 68 -5.58 -11.57 -1.61
C THR A 68 -5.49 -12.66 -0.55
N ALA A 69 -4.45 -12.64 0.27
CA ALA A 69 -4.30 -13.61 1.37
C ALA A 69 -5.43 -13.46 2.41
N LEU A 70 -5.78 -12.23 2.75
CA LEU A 70 -6.86 -11.95 3.70
C LEU A 70 -8.21 -12.44 3.17
N GLU A 71 -8.47 -12.23 1.88
CA GLU A 71 -9.69 -12.73 1.22
C GLU A 71 -9.77 -14.25 1.26
N LYS A 72 -8.65 -14.93 0.98
CA LYS A 72 -8.58 -16.40 1.05
C LYS A 72 -8.82 -16.92 2.47
N GLU A 73 -8.28 -16.25 3.49
CA GLU A 73 -8.51 -16.59 4.88
C GLU A 73 -10.00 -16.46 5.23
N ALA A 74 -10.64 -15.39 4.80
CA ALA A 74 -12.07 -15.16 5.02
C ALA A 74 -12.94 -16.21 4.30
N GLN A 75 -12.56 -16.57 3.08
CA GLN A 75 -13.28 -17.60 2.30
C GLN A 75 -13.15 -18.98 2.95
N ALA A 76 -11.97 -19.32 3.46
CA ALA A 76 -11.74 -20.58 4.16
C ALA A 76 -12.61 -20.67 5.41
N ASP A 77 -12.67 -19.61 6.23
CA ASP A 77 -13.51 -19.55 7.42
C ASP A 77 -15.00 -19.67 7.05
N ALA A 78 -15.44 -18.99 6.02
CA ALA A 78 -16.82 -19.04 5.54
C ALA A 78 -17.19 -20.45 5.02
N ALA A 79 -16.28 -21.10 4.31
CA ALA A 79 -16.47 -22.46 3.79
C ALA A 79 -16.58 -23.47 4.93
N ASP A 80 -15.71 -23.38 5.94
CA ASP A 80 -15.76 -24.24 7.13
C ASP A 80 -17.07 -24.06 7.89
N HIS A 81 -17.49 -22.83 8.08
CA HIS A 81 -18.74 -22.51 8.76
C HIS A 81 -19.96 -23.04 7.98
N HIS A 82 -19.92 -22.93 6.64
CA HIS A 82 -20.99 -23.43 5.78
C HIS A 82 -21.11 -24.96 5.85
N ILE A 83 -19.99 -25.66 5.89
CA ILE A 83 -19.97 -27.13 6.04
C ILE A 83 -20.60 -27.55 7.38
N GLU A 84 -20.25 -26.88 8.48
CA GLU A 84 -20.85 -27.14 9.79
C GLU A 84 -22.35 -26.94 9.79
N MET A 85 -22.86 -25.91 9.14
CA MET A 85 -24.28 -25.66 9.02
C MET A 85 -25.00 -26.74 8.21
N MET A 86 -24.38 -27.22 7.14
CA MET A 86 -24.93 -28.29 6.31
C MET A 86 -25.03 -29.61 7.08
N GLU A 87 -24.03 -29.97 7.85
CA GLU A 87 -24.03 -31.16 8.68
C GLU A 87 -25.15 -31.10 9.71
N GLY A 88 -25.37 -29.96 10.34
CA GLY A 88 -26.46 -29.75 11.27
C GLY A 88 -27.84 -29.90 10.64
N GLN A 89 -27.99 -29.51 9.39
CA GLN A 89 -29.24 -29.66 8.63
C GLN A 89 -29.52 -31.13 8.26
N GLU A 90 -28.48 -31.87 7.89
CA GLU A 90 -28.61 -33.30 7.55
C GLU A 90 -29.06 -34.14 8.76
N ASP A 91 -28.60 -33.80 9.94
CA ASP A 91 -28.96 -34.50 11.16
C ASP A 91 -30.39 -34.16 11.63
N ALA A 92 -30.94 -33.13 11.13
CA ALA A 92 -32.30 -32.72 11.45
C ALA A 92 -33.33 -33.39 10.54
#